data_8a439c93befeaffa676bd9a191c53267
#
_entry.id   8a439c93befeaffa676bd9a191c53267
#
_cell.length_a   1.000
_cell.length_b   1.000
_cell.length_c   1.000
_cell.angle_alpha   90.00
_cell.angle_beta   90.00
_cell.angle_gamma   90.00
#
_symmetry.space_group_name_H-M   'P 1'
#
loop_
_entity.id
_entity.type
_entity.pdbx_description
1 polymer ?
#
loop_
_entity_poly.entity_id
_entity_poly.type
_entity_poly.pdbx_seq_one_letter_code
_entity_poly.pdbx_strand_id
1 'polypeptide(L)'
;TWSYSVEIIPEVENKALYKKTHLSMGEKRISLNKEKKKLFPILREDGTTLFYEFLDDGIYRVGKKFLKEKKITTESKRMVLPVPLTLDKTWNVDSETYLILRKYPYYDYRATTNFKLKYKVASMKETVNTPSGTFKDCILIIGNGETNFIGNNEIGSIGIKIYSKEWYSKAIGLIKMERIEETDTDLFGTTKMVQLLESYQKF
;
A
#
# COMPACT_ATOMS: atom_id res chain seq x y z
N THR A 1 2.24 16.36 6.44
CA THR A 1 1.73 16.10 5.07
C THR A 1 2.80 15.42 4.25
N TRP A 2 2.42 14.45 3.42
CA TRP A 2 3.28 13.81 2.43
C TRP A 2 2.62 13.89 1.06
N SER A 3 3.40 14.25 0.04
CA SER A 3 2.98 14.21 -1.37
C SER A 3 3.87 13.23 -2.12
N TYR A 4 3.26 12.40 -2.95
CA TYR A 4 3.93 11.38 -3.74
C TYR A 4 3.56 11.51 -5.21
N SER A 5 4.52 11.29 -6.11
CA SER A 5 4.24 10.89 -7.48
C SER A 5 4.02 9.38 -7.54
N VAL A 6 3.07 8.96 -8.33
CA VAL A 6 2.77 7.55 -8.58
C VAL A 6 2.70 7.32 -10.08
N GLU A 7 3.56 6.43 -10.56
CA GLU A 7 3.59 5.96 -11.94
C GLU A 7 3.09 4.52 -11.99
N ILE A 8 2.09 4.25 -12.82
CA ILE A 8 1.63 2.90 -13.16
C ILE A 8 2.09 2.59 -14.57
N ILE A 9 2.79 1.49 -14.74
CA ILE A 9 3.44 1.04 -15.96
C ILE A 9 2.90 -0.34 -16.30
N PRO A 10 1.78 -0.42 -17.06
CA PRO A 10 1.30 -1.68 -17.60
C PRO A 10 2.19 -2.13 -18.75
N GLU A 11 2.28 -3.43 -18.98
CA GLU A 11 2.99 -4.01 -20.12
C GLU A 11 2.29 -3.68 -21.47
N VAL A 12 0.95 -3.65 -21.45
CA VAL A 12 0.12 -3.62 -22.67
C VAL A 12 -0.55 -2.28 -22.91
N GLU A 13 -0.53 -1.36 -21.94
CA GLU A 13 -1.23 -0.07 -22.02
C GLU A 13 -0.30 1.13 -21.78
N ASN A 14 -0.82 2.32 -22.01
CA ASN A 14 -0.07 3.55 -21.73
C ASN A 14 0.15 3.73 -20.22
N LYS A 15 1.29 4.28 -19.87
CA LYS A 15 1.61 4.68 -18.51
C LYS A 15 0.60 5.68 -17.97
N ALA A 16 0.25 5.54 -16.69
CA ALA A 16 -0.52 6.51 -15.96
C ALA A 16 0.34 7.18 -14.89
N LEU A 17 0.23 8.49 -14.76
CA LEU A 17 0.91 9.29 -13.74
C LEU A 17 -0.13 10.06 -12.93
N TYR A 18 -0.04 9.99 -11.61
CA TYR A 18 -0.91 10.75 -10.72
C TYR A 18 -0.20 11.12 -9.41
N LYS A 19 -0.82 12.01 -8.64
CA LYS A 19 -0.33 12.41 -7.32
C LYS A 19 -1.16 11.80 -6.21
N LYS A 20 -0.49 11.41 -5.12
CA LYS A 20 -1.11 11.04 -3.86
C LYS A 20 -0.72 12.05 -2.79
N THR A 21 -1.67 12.40 -1.94
CA THR A 21 -1.42 13.24 -0.78
C THR A 21 -1.95 12.54 0.48
N HIS A 22 -1.11 12.46 1.49
CA HIS A 22 -1.47 11.95 2.80
C HIS A 22 -1.31 13.08 3.83
N LEU A 23 -2.36 13.35 4.59
CA LEU A 23 -2.36 14.33 5.67
C LEU A 23 -2.53 13.61 7.02
N SER A 24 -1.52 13.68 7.87
CA SER A 24 -1.66 13.23 9.26
C SER A 24 -2.54 14.22 10.03
N MET A 25 -3.53 13.69 10.71
CA MET A 25 -4.43 14.48 11.56
C MET A 25 -3.99 14.47 13.05
N GLY A 26 -2.80 13.92 13.32
CA GLY A 26 -2.28 13.73 14.67
C GLY A 26 -3.02 12.66 15.46
N GLU A 27 -2.66 12.50 16.74
CA GLU A 27 -3.35 11.59 17.66
C GLU A 27 -4.78 12.08 17.92
N LYS A 28 -5.75 11.19 17.84
CA LYS A 28 -7.16 11.46 18.17
C LYS A 28 -7.71 10.34 19.06
N ARG A 29 -8.54 10.72 20.03
CA ARG A 29 -9.35 9.75 20.79
C ARG A 29 -10.65 9.52 20.05
N ILE A 30 -10.81 8.32 19.50
CA ILE A 30 -11.93 7.96 18.61
C ILE A 30 -12.63 6.73 19.18
N SER A 31 -13.97 6.75 19.17
CA SER A 31 -14.76 5.56 19.53
C SER A 31 -14.80 4.60 18.34
N LEU A 32 -14.22 3.43 18.51
CA LEU A 32 -14.23 2.33 17.56
C LEU A 32 -14.81 1.10 18.26
N ASN A 33 -15.90 0.51 17.73
CA ASN A 33 -16.60 -0.62 18.34
C ASN A 33 -17.01 -0.39 19.83
N LYS A 34 -17.47 0.84 20.15
CA LYS A 34 -17.85 1.28 21.51
C LYS A 34 -16.68 1.47 22.48
N GLU A 35 -15.44 1.23 22.07
CA GLU A 35 -14.24 1.48 22.85
C GLU A 35 -13.58 2.80 22.43
N LYS A 36 -13.14 3.62 23.39
CA LYS A 36 -12.34 4.82 23.13
C LYS A 36 -10.89 4.42 22.94
N LYS A 37 -10.36 4.60 21.73
CA LYS A 37 -8.99 4.29 21.36
C LYS A 37 -8.21 5.53 20.96
N LYS A 38 -6.89 5.49 21.17
CA LYS A 38 -5.94 6.45 20.62
C LYS A 38 -5.58 6.01 19.21
N LEU A 39 -6.02 6.76 18.21
CA LEU A 39 -5.81 6.46 16.80
C LEU A 39 -5.11 7.61 16.12
N PHE A 40 -4.39 7.30 15.05
CA PHE A 40 -3.69 8.25 14.19
C PHE A 40 -4.36 8.23 12.80
N PRO A 41 -5.33 9.13 12.56
CA PRO A 41 -5.99 9.21 11.26
C PRO A 41 -5.07 9.83 10.21
N ILE A 42 -5.08 9.24 9.03
CA ILE A 42 -4.43 9.76 7.82
C ILE A 42 -5.49 9.98 6.75
N LEU A 43 -5.70 11.24 6.38
CA LEU A 43 -6.59 11.63 5.29
C LEU A 43 -5.83 11.53 3.96
N ARG A 44 -6.45 10.89 2.97
CA ARG A 44 -5.96 10.76 1.61
C ARG A 44 -6.62 11.78 0.67
N GLU A 45 -6.03 11.96 -0.52
CA GLU A 45 -6.52 12.86 -1.57
C GLU A 45 -7.94 12.55 -2.05
N ASP A 46 -8.37 11.28 -1.97
CA ASP A 46 -9.71 10.82 -2.33
C ASP A 46 -10.77 11.06 -1.23
N GLY A 47 -10.37 11.69 -0.12
CA GLY A 47 -11.20 11.93 1.05
C GLY A 47 -11.36 10.71 1.97
N THR A 48 -10.73 9.58 1.63
CA THR A 48 -10.69 8.42 2.51
C THR A 48 -9.78 8.69 3.70
N THR A 49 -10.26 8.41 4.91
CA THR A 49 -9.44 8.46 6.13
C THR A 49 -9.12 7.04 6.58
N LEU A 50 -7.84 6.75 6.73
CA LEU A 50 -7.32 5.50 7.29
C LEU A 50 -6.97 5.70 8.76
N PHE A 51 -7.31 4.75 9.62
CA PHE A 51 -7.09 4.83 11.06
C PHE A 51 -6.03 3.82 11.50
N TYR A 52 -4.98 4.34 12.14
CA TYR A 52 -3.86 3.54 12.64
C TYR A 52 -3.84 3.53 14.15
N GLU A 53 -3.53 2.36 14.72
CA GLU A 53 -3.30 2.13 16.16
C GLU A 53 -1.84 1.75 16.37
N PHE A 54 -1.15 2.41 17.31
CA PHE A 54 0.22 2.07 17.69
C PHE A 54 0.17 1.25 18.95
N LEU A 55 0.68 0.03 18.86
CA LEU A 55 0.78 -0.94 19.96
C LEU A 55 2.25 -1.29 20.20
N ASP A 56 2.54 -1.97 21.31
CA ASP A 56 3.91 -2.33 21.70
C ASP A 56 4.60 -3.23 20.67
N ASP A 57 3.83 -4.05 19.95
CA ASP A 57 4.31 -5.02 18.97
C ASP A 57 4.23 -4.54 17.52
N GLY A 58 3.61 -3.36 17.25
CA GLY A 58 3.53 -2.84 15.90
C GLY A 58 2.54 -1.72 15.64
N ILE A 59 2.52 -1.28 14.39
CA ILE A 59 1.57 -0.30 13.85
C ILE A 59 0.52 -1.04 13.05
N TYR A 60 -0.73 -0.84 13.40
CA TYR A 60 -1.87 -1.53 12.79
C TYR A 60 -2.82 -0.55 12.12
N ARG A 61 -3.28 -0.90 10.91
CA ARG A 61 -4.48 -0.28 10.36
C ARG A 61 -5.70 -1.00 10.92
N VAL A 62 -6.62 -0.26 11.52
CA VAL A 62 -7.77 -0.80 12.25
C VAL A 62 -9.12 -0.37 11.70
N GLY A 63 -9.11 0.53 10.74
CA GLY A 63 -10.36 0.97 10.09
C GLY A 63 -10.12 1.98 8.99
N LYS A 64 -11.20 2.23 8.25
CA LYS A 64 -11.26 3.25 7.20
C LYS A 64 -12.62 3.97 7.24
N LYS A 65 -12.65 5.18 6.70
CA LYS A 65 -13.86 5.95 6.50
C LYS A 65 -13.81 6.60 5.13
N PHE A 66 -14.74 6.27 4.26
CA PHE A 66 -14.87 6.93 2.97
C PHE A 66 -15.50 8.32 3.12
N LEU A 67 -15.24 9.21 2.14
CA LEU A 67 -15.66 10.61 2.19
C LEU A 67 -17.16 10.79 2.48
N LYS A 68 -18.02 9.99 1.86
CA LYS A 68 -19.47 10.07 1.99
C LYS A 68 -20.04 9.30 3.19
N GLU A 69 -19.23 8.52 3.89
CA GLU A 69 -19.67 7.72 5.03
C GLU A 69 -19.68 8.54 6.33
N LYS A 70 -20.68 8.30 7.16
CA LYS A 70 -20.75 8.90 8.51
C LYS A 70 -20.00 8.10 9.56
N LYS A 71 -19.85 6.77 9.35
CA LYS A 71 -19.25 5.83 10.30
C LYS A 71 -17.91 5.32 9.80
N ILE A 72 -17.07 4.95 10.75
CA ILE A 72 -15.81 4.26 10.47
C ILE A 72 -16.13 2.78 10.24
N THR A 73 -15.73 2.25 9.09
CA THR A 73 -15.75 0.81 8.84
C THR A 73 -14.53 0.20 9.53
N THR A 74 -14.79 -0.64 10.53
CA THR A 74 -13.73 -1.37 11.23
C THR A 74 -13.16 -2.45 10.31
N GLU A 75 -11.84 -2.55 10.26
CA GLU A 75 -11.13 -3.61 9.56
C GLU A 75 -10.54 -4.60 10.59
N SER A 76 -10.28 -5.83 10.17
CA SER A 76 -9.39 -6.73 10.93
C SER A 76 -8.05 -6.04 11.11
N LYS A 77 -7.42 -6.15 12.29
CA LYS A 77 -6.12 -5.53 12.55
C LYS A 77 -5.10 -5.95 11.50
N ARG A 78 -4.76 -5.03 10.59
CA ARG A 78 -3.74 -5.25 9.58
C ARG A 78 -2.43 -4.66 10.06
N MET A 79 -1.46 -5.51 10.40
CA MET A 79 -0.11 -5.06 10.76
C MET A 79 0.53 -4.36 9.56
N VAL A 80 0.88 -3.08 9.74
CA VAL A 80 1.61 -2.31 8.72
C VAL A 80 3.10 -2.44 8.93
N LEU A 81 3.56 -2.24 10.16
CA LEU A 81 4.96 -2.38 10.55
C LEU A 81 5.04 -3.05 11.92
N PRO A 82 5.86 -4.10 12.11
CA PRO A 82 6.14 -4.64 13.44
C PRO A 82 7.10 -3.72 14.22
N VAL A 83 7.04 -3.80 15.55
CA VAL A 83 7.97 -3.14 16.47
C VAL A 83 8.55 -4.18 17.42
N PRO A 84 9.87 -4.26 17.62
CA PRO A 84 10.90 -3.54 16.89
C PRO A 84 11.07 -4.05 15.45
N LEU A 85 11.47 -3.14 14.55
CA LEU A 85 11.94 -3.50 13.20
C LEU A 85 13.39 -3.98 13.31
N THR A 86 13.61 -5.26 13.01
CA THR A 86 14.95 -5.87 12.97
C THR A 86 15.18 -6.53 11.63
N LEU A 87 16.45 -6.67 11.23
CA LEU A 87 16.81 -7.39 10.02
C LEU A 87 16.21 -8.80 10.04
N ASP A 88 15.78 -9.29 8.90
CA ASP A 88 15.11 -10.59 8.70
C ASP A 88 13.76 -10.79 9.41
N LYS A 89 13.25 -9.79 10.14
CA LYS A 89 11.89 -9.85 10.70
C LYS A 89 10.86 -10.09 9.60
N THR A 90 9.97 -11.05 9.79
CA THR A 90 8.91 -11.40 8.82
C THR A 90 7.53 -11.29 9.45
N TRP A 91 6.53 -10.93 8.64
CA TRP A 91 5.10 -10.95 9.03
C TRP A 91 4.21 -11.11 7.79
N ASN A 92 2.98 -11.51 8.01
CA ASN A 92 1.98 -11.64 6.96
C ASN A 92 0.94 -10.52 7.05
N VAL A 93 0.46 -10.08 5.90
CA VAL A 93 -0.54 -9.02 5.79
C VAL A 93 -1.61 -9.46 4.80
N ASP A 94 -2.89 -9.35 5.19
CA ASP A 94 -3.99 -9.50 4.23
C ASP A 94 -3.96 -8.34 3.23
N SER A 95 -3.93 -8.66 1.97
CA SER A 95 -3.80 -7.72 0.86
C SER A 95 -4.74 -8.11 -0.28
N GLU A 96 -4.86 -7.21 -1.27
CA GLU A 96 -5.62 -7.44 -2.49
C GLU A 96 -4.80 -7.00 -3.71
N THR A 97 -5.06 -7.60 -4.86
CA THR A 97 -4.53 -7.14 -6.15
C THR A 97 -5.30 -5.90 -6.58
N TYR A 98 -4.63 -4.93 -7.20
CA TYR A 98 -5.26 -3.67 -7.63
C TYR A 98 -4.61 -3.02 -8.85
N LEU A 99 -3.53 -3.59 -9.37
CA LEU A 99 -2.83 -3.06 -10.54
C LEU A 99 -3.31 -3.69 -11.84
N ILE A 100 -3.92 -4.88 -11.79
CA ILE A 100 -4.34 -5.62 -12.97
C ILE A 100 -5.65 -5.03 -13.48
N LEU A 101 -5.52 -4.16 -14.46
CA LEU A 101 -6.61 -3.48 -15.14
C LEU A 101 -6.42 -3.63 -16.64
N ARG A 102 -7.47 -4.04 -17.36
CA ARG A 102 -7.53 -4.00 -18.81
C ARG A 102 -8.65 -3.07 -19.25
N LYS A 103 -8.33 -2.08 -20.04
CA LYS A 103 -9.30 -1.17 -20.61
C LYS A 103 -9.78 -1.69 -21.95
N TYR A 104 -11.09 -1.78 -22.12
CA TYR A 104 -11.75 -2.11 -23.36
C TYR A 104 -12.53 -0.90 -23.85
N PRO A 105 -12.91 -0.84 -25.14
CA PRO A 105 -13.66 0.29 -25.69
C PRO A 105 -14.97 0.60 -24.95
N TYR A 106 -15.57 -0.40 -24.31
CA TYR A 106 -16.90 -0.28 -23.68
C TYR A 106 -16.92 -0.56 -22.19
N TYR A 107 -15.83 -1.10 -21.58
CA TYR A 107 -15.76 -1.41 -20.16
C TYR A 107 -14.31 -1.62 -19.68
N ASP A 108 -14.10 -1.41 -18.39
CA ASP A 108 -12.84 -1.72 -17.73
C ASP A 108 -12.96 -3.06 -17.01
N TYR A 109 -11.97 -3.93 -17.18
CA TYR A 109 -11.86 -5.19 -16.47
C TYR A 109 -10.79 -5.10 -15.39
N ARG A 110 -11.13 -5.48 -14.16
CA ARG A 110 -10.20 -5.49 -13.02
C ARG A 110 -10.13 -6.89 -12.41
N ALA A 111 -8.93 -7.44 -12.32
CA ALA A 111 -8.68 -8.67 -11.59
C ALA A 111 -8.30 -8.34 -10.13
N THR A 112 -9.31 -8.19 -9.27
CA THR A 112 -9.13 -7.91 -7.84
C THR A 112 -9.43 -9.16 -7.04
N THR A 113 -8.44 -9.64 -6.28
CA THR A 113 -8.56 -10.81 -5.41
C THR A 113 -7.73 -10.65 -4.15
N ASN A 114 -8.18 -11.28 -3.06
CA ASN A 114 -7.50 -11.24 -1.77
C ASN A 114 -6.40 -12.29 -1.70
N PHE A 115 -5.31 -11.96 -1.01
CA PHE A 115 -4.20 -12.86 -0.75
C PHE A 115 -3.42 -12.46 0.51
N LYS A 116 -2.50 -13.33 0.94
CA LYS A 116 -1.56 -13.02 2.01
C LYS A 116 -0.22 -12.59 1.43
N LEU A 117 0.19 -11.36 1.75
CA LEU A 117 1.49 -10.82 1.40
C LEU A 117 2.44 -11.09 2.56
N LYS A 118 3.51 -11.85 2.30
CA LYS A 118 4.57 -12.10 3.28
C LYS A 118 5.65 -11.03 3.15
N TYR A 119 5.78 -10.20 4.16
CA TYR A 119 6.82 -9.18 4.26
C TYR A 119 8.06 -9.69 5.01
N LYS A 120 9.21 -9.09 4.67
CA LYS A 120 10.50 -9.30 5.32
C LYS A 120 11.29 -7.99 5.32
N VAL A 121 11.95 -7.66 6.45
CA VAL A 121 12.97 -6.61 6.49
C VAL A 121 14.23 -7.11 5.82
N ALA A 122 14.56 -6.58 4.64
CA ALA A 122 15.67 -7.05 3.81
C ALA A 122 16.96 -6.26 4.04
N SER A 123 16.84 -4.96 4.42
CA SER A 123 18.00 -4.09 4.70
C SER A 123 17.59 -2.99 5.67
N MET A 124 18.56 -2.46 6.42
CA MET A 124 18.39 -1.33 7.34
C MET A 124 19.35 -0.17 7.04
N LYS A 125 20.06 -0.22 5.92
CA LYS A 125 21.13 0.74 5.57
C LYS A 125 21.04 1.16 4.10
N GLU A 126 19.85 1.21 3.53
CA GLU A 126 19.67 1.64 2.15
C GLU A 126 19.83 3.15 2.00
N THR A 127 20.38 3.57 0.85
CA THR A 127 20.34 4.96 0.41
C THR A 127 19.36 5.10 -0.73
N VAL A 128 18.38 5.99 -0.60
CA VAL A 128 17.28 6.15 -1.54
C VAL A 128 17.21 7.59 -2.01
N ASN A 129 17.17 7.77 -3.33
CA ASN A 129 16.95 9.05 -3.97
C ASN A 129 15.48 9.19 -4.38
N THR A 130 14.87 10.31 -4.05
CA THR A 130 13.51 10.70 -4.44
C THR A 130 13.52 12.16 -4.88
N PRO A 131 12.46 12.69 -5.51
CA PRO A 131 12.36 14.11 -5.81
C PRO A 131 12.51 15.03 -4.59
N SER A 132 12.17 14.55 -3.38
CA SER A 132 12.33 15.31 -2.13
C SER A 132 13.74 15.26 -1.54
N GLY A 133 14.67 14.51 -2.15
CA GLY A 133 16.07 14.44 -1.73
C GLY A 133 16.60 13.03 -1.55
N THR A 134 17.81 12.94 -0.98
CA THR A 134 18.51 11.68 -0.68
C THR A 134 18.35 11.33 0.78
N PHE A 135 17.89 10.11 1.05
CA PHE A 135 17.66 9.56 2.38
C PHE A 135 18.64 8.41 2.63
N LYS A 136 19.37 8.48 3.73
CA LYS A 136 20.31 7.44 4.18
C LYS A 136 19.69 6.60 5.29
N ASP A 137 20.28 5.43 5.55
CA ASP A 137 19.85 4.48 6.58
C ASP A 137 18.37 4.12 6.51
N CYS A 138 17.86 4.01 5.29
CA CYS A 138 16.49 3.60 5.05
C CYS A 138 16.33 2.11 5.26
N ILE A 139 15.16 1.73 5.74
CA ILE A 139 14.76 0.34 5.92
C ILE A 139 14.08 -0.12 4.63
N LEU A 140 14.59 -1.19 4.04
CA LEU A 140 13.96 -1.89 2.92
C LEU A 140 13.14 -3.05 3.44
N ILE A 141 11.86 -3.04 3.10
CA ILE A 141 10.93 -4.14 3.32
C ILE A 141 10.57 -4.72 1.95
N ILE A 142 10.71 -6.03 1.80
CA ILE A 142 10.29 -6.77 0.61
C ILE A 142 9.04 -7.60 0.94
N GLY A 143 8.11 -7.66 0.00
CA GLY A 143 6.87 -8.42 0.12
C GLY A 143 6.68 -9.35 -1.07
N ASN A 144 6.30 -10.61 -0.81
CA ASN A 144 5.97 -11.58 -1.83
C ASN A 144 4.61 -12.21 -1.54
N GLY A 145 3.83 -12.41 -2.59
CA GLY A 145 2.53 -13.06 -2.51
C GLY A 145 2.16 -13.69 -3.84
N GLU A 146 1.22 -14.61 -3.79
CA GLU A 146 0.63 -15.23 -4.96
C GLU A 146 -0.84 -15.50 -4.71
N THR A 147 -1.63 -15.51 -5.76
CA THR A 147 -3.06 -15.79 -5.70
C THR A 147 -3.59 -16.21 -7.06
N ASN A 148 -4.83 -16.69 -7.09
CA ASN A 148 -5.57 -16.92 -8.32
C ASN A 148 -6.79 -16.02 -8.35
N PHE A 149 -7.04 -15.40 -9.48
CA PHE A 149 -8.28 -14.71 -9.77
C PHE A 149 -9.14 -15.60 -10.66
N ILE A 150 -10.39 -15.77 -10.29
CA ILE A 150 -11.36 -16.54 -11.08
C ILE A 150 -12.23 -15.52 -11.83
N GLY A 151 -12.00 -15.44 -13.15
CA GLY A 151 -12.81 -14.62 -14.05
C GLY A 151 -14.09 -15.31 -14.47
N ASN A 152 -14.73 -14.76 -15.50
CA ASN A 152 -15.87 -15.42 -16.18
C ASN A 152 -15.40 -16.60 -17.04
N ASN A 153 -16.34 -17.28 -17.72
CA ASN A 153 -16.07 -18.46 -18.55
C ASN A 153 -15.10 -18.17 -19.72
N GLU A 154 -14.98 -16.91 -20.16
CA GLU A 154 -14.09 -16.53 -21.27
C GLU A 154 -12.65 -16.30 -20.79
N ILE A 155 -12.48 -15.79 -19.56
CA ILE A 155 -11.18 -15.41 -18.99
C ILE A 155 -10.56 -16.58 -18.21
N GLY A 156 -11.38 -17.40 -17.57
CA GLY A 156 -10.91 -18.53 -16.78
C GLY A 156 -10.23 -18.13 -15.48
N SER A 157 -9.27 -18.95 -15.04
CA SER A 157 -8.46 -18.71 -13.85
C SER A 157 -7.14 -18.07 -14.27
N ILE A 158 -6.74 -17.01 -13.54
CA ILE A 158 -5.49 -16.26 -13.76
C ILE A 158 -4.64 -16.39 -12.52
N GLY A 159 -3.44 -16.93 -12.67
CA GLY A 159 -2.40 -16.92 -11.63
C GLY A 159 -1.76 -15.54 -11.54
N ILE A 160 -1.61 -15.01 -10.33
CA ILE A 160 -1.04 -13.67 -10.09
C ILE A 160 0.06 -13.77 -9.05
N LYS A 161 1.27 -13.32 -9.42
CA LYS A 161 2.39 -13.15 -8.51
C LYS A 161 2.56 -11.69 -8.16
N ILE A 162 2.81 -11.40 -6.89
CA ILE A 162 2.92 -10.05 -6.37
C ILE A 162 4.28 -9.87 -5.71
N TYR A 163 4.99 -8.80 -6.11
CA TYR A 163 6.26 -8.39 -5.53
C TYR A 163 6.12 -6.94 -5.06
N SER A 164 6.55 -6.66 -3.82
CA SER A 164 6.56 -5.32 -3.24
C SER A 164 7.92 -5.00 -2.66
N LYS A 165 8.36 -3.76 -2.83
CA LYS A 165 9.51 -3.17 -2.14
C LYS A 165 9.08 -1.83 -1.57
N GLU A 166 9.33 -1.64 -0.29
CA GLU A 166 8.97 -0.42 0.42
C GLU A 166 10.19 0.09 1.19
N TRP A 167 10.53 1.36 1.01
CA TRP A 167 11.63 2.01 1.70
C TRP A 167 11.10 3.03 2.70
N TYR A 168 11.48 2.86 3.94
CA TYR A 168 11.08 3.72 5.05
C TYR A 168 12.27 4.48 5.61
N SER A 169 12.11 5.79 5.80
CA SER A 169 13.00 6.64 6.59
C SER A 169 12.43 6.81 8.01
N LYS A 170 13.29 6.68 9.05
CA LYS A 170 12.88 6.72 10.47
C LYS A 170 12.04 7.95 10.85
N ALA A 171 12.38 9.12 10.28
CA ALA A 171 11.74 10.38 10.69
C ALA A 171 10.56 10.79 9.79
N ILE A 172 10.34 10.08 8.68
CA ILE A 172 9.41 10.53 7.61
C ILE A 172 8.38 9.45 7.30
N GLY A 173 8.72 8.17 7.45
CA GLY A 173 7.90 7.05 7.06
C GLY A 173 8.23 6.56 5.65
N LEU A 174 7.23 6.15 4.88
CA LEU A 174 7.39 5.65 3.51
C LEU A 174 7.92 6.76 2.60
N ILE A 175 9.05 6.49 1.92
CA ILE A 175 9.66 7.43 0.96
C ILE A 175 9.65 6.92 -0.47
N LYS A 176 9.65 5.59 -0.64
CA LYS A 176 9.56 4.95 -1.96
C LYS A 176 8.82 3.62 -1.83
N MET A 177 8.03 3.29 -2.83
CA MET A 177 7.39 1.99 -2.98
C MET A 177 7.45 1.55 -4.44
N GLU A 178 7.74 0.28 -4.66
CA GLU A 178 7.58 -0.40 -5.93
C GLU A 178 6.69 -1.61 -5.70
N ARG A 179 5.73 -1.82 -6.60
CA ARG A 179 4.88 -3.02 -6.60
C ARG A 179 4.74 -3.52 -8.02
N ILE A 180 4.85 -4.83 -8.17
CA ILE A 180 4.65 -5.54 -9.42
C ILE A 180 3.54 -6.56 -9.19
N GLU A 181 2.59 -6.61 -10.09
CA GLU A 181 1.61 -7.68 -10.21
C GLU A 181 1.79 -8.31 -11.59
N GLU A 182 2.23 -9.56 -11.61
CA GLU A 182 2.55 -10.34 -12.81
C GLU A 182 1.50 -11.44 -12.95
N THR A 183 0.88 -11.52 -14.12
CA THR A 183 -0.09 -12.59 -14.44
C THR A 183 0.53 -13.66 -15.32
N ASP A 184 -0.05 -14.84 -15.30
CA ASP A 184 0.30 -15.97 -16.19
C ASP A 184 -0.40 -15.92 -17.56
N THR A 185 -0.96 -14.76 -17.92
CA THR A 185 -1.68 -14.55 -19.18
C THR A 185 -1.23 -13.29 -19.91
N ASP A 186 -1.01 -13.39 -21.21
CA ASP A 186 -0.67 -12.24 -22.08
C ASP A 186 -1.81 -11.20 -22.15
N LEU A 187 -3.02 -11.58 -21.79
CA LEU A 187 -4.17 -10.68 -21.76
C LEU A 187 -3.97 -9.51 -20.79
N PHE A 188 -3.35 -9.80 -19.62
CA PHE A 188 -3.12 -8.80 -18.57
C PHE A 188 -1.63 -8.49 -18.39
N GLY A 189 -0.75 -9.44 -18.71
CA GLY A 189 0.70 -9.27 -18.60
C GLY A 189 1.15 -8.84 -17.20
N THR A 190 2.11 -7.92 -17.15
CA THR A 190 2.72 -7.40 -15.94
C THR A 190 2.40 -5.93 -15.77
N THR A 191 2.03 -5.52 -14.57
CA THR A 191 1.87 -4.10 -14.22
C THR A 191 2.76 -3.74 -13.05
N LYS A 192 3.58 -2.70 -13.24
CA LYS A 192 4.45 -2.12 -12.21
C LYS A 192 3.87 -0.79 -11.73
N MET A 193 3.91 -0.56 -10.42
CA MET A 193 3.67 0.74 -9.81
C MET A 193 4.95 1.22 -9.11
N VAL A 194 5.29 2.49 -9.31
CA VAL A 194 6.36 3.19 -8.59
C VAL A 194 5.77 4.41 -7.91
N GLN A 195 5.96 4.51 -6.61
CA GLN A 195 5.56 5.66 -5.80
C GLN A 195 6.81 6.29 -5.18
N LEU A 196 7.01 7.59 -5.38
CA LEU A 196 8.15 8.35 -4.87
C LEU A 196 7.68 9.54 -4.06
N LEU A 197 8.32 9.78 -2.91
CA LEU A 197 8.08 10.99 -2.11
C LEU A 197 8.56 12.23 -2.89
N GLU A 198 7.66 13.15 -3.21
CA GLU A 198 7.96 14.43 -3.84
C GLU A 198 8.22 15.54 -2.84
N SER A 199 7.45 15.56 -1.76
CA SER A 199 7.62 16.54 -0.69
C SER A 199 7.00 16.06 0.62
N TYR A 200 7.46 16.60 1.73
CA TYR A 200 6.87 16.36 3.05
C TYR A 200 6.99 17.61 3.92
N GLN A 201 6.01 17.78 4.79
CA GLN A 201 6.03 18.82 5.83
C GLN A 201 5.80 18.15 7.18
N LYS A 202 6.69 18.46 8.14
CA LYS A 202 6.50 18.12 9.56
C LYS A 202 5.70 19.25 10.22
N PHE A 203 4.81 18.88 11.11
CA PHE A 203 4.13 19.83 12.01
C PHE A 203 4.82 19.82 13.36
#